data_5decfe358722deb048a00288638de9f1
#
_entry.id   5decfe358722deb048a00288638de9f1
#
_cell.length_a   1.000
_cell.length_b   1.000
_cell.length_c   1.000
_cell.angle_alpha   90.00
_cell.angle_beta   90.00
_cell.angle_gamma   90.00
#
_symmetry.space_group_name_H-M   'P 1'
#
loop_
_entity.id
_entity.type
_entity.pdbx_description
1 polymer ?
#
loop_
_entity_poly.entity_id
_entity_poly.type
_entity_poly.pdbx_seq_one_letter_code
_entity_poly.pdbx_strand_id
1 'polypeptide(L)'
;MLLKEKTKKLPKGREIDIFKNIPGLKDIIVPDTITEHTDYIYSGYNKYSRNFVMTIYPDQTWIGWLDDLFHIGNINISVKVETATNGSVINQLTRKLVQQQSQLHIYNRQGNIAYIPELSKSIEDLEELRTLIQTNRDRLYFVTVFITLNAKSLEELNEKTQVLESEINKKTAMMRCLTFRQLEGLKTMLPLGDIPINNYERNMIAGGVATLIPVSNPNLSHSDGVFIGRNLFTNAPVYINTFCRPTYAT
;
A
#
# COMPACT_ATOMS: atom_id res chain seq x y z
N MET A 1 -67.56 -49.74 -8.56
CA MET A 1 -66.37 -49.91 -9.38
C MET A 1 -66.03 -48.53 -9.95
N LEU A 2 -65.26 -47.75 -9.23
CA LEU A 2 -64.98 -46.35 -9.55
C LEU A 2 -63.64 -46.27 -10.32
N LEU A 3 -63.69 -45.79 -11.55
CA LEU A 3 -62.55 -45.54 -12.43
C LEU A 3 -61.74 -44.37 -11.90
N LYS A 4 -60.50 -44.62 -11.45
CA LYS A 4 -59.50 -43.56 -11.15
C LYS A 4 -58.93 -43.03 -12.47
N GLU A 5 -59.34 -41.84 -12.85
CA GLU A 5 -58.67 -41.09 -13.88
C GLU A 5 -57.21 -40.75 -13.46
N LYS A 6 -56.26 -41.23 -14.23
CA LYS A 6 -54.85 -40.85 -14.12
C LYS A 6 -54.68 -39.47 -14.78
N THR A 7 -54.60 -38.43 -13.98
CA THR A 7 -54.16 -37.14 -14.44
C THR A 7 -52.69 -37.22 -14.89
N LYS A 8 -52.47 -37.16 -16.22
CA LYS A 8 -51.16 -36.99 -16.83
C LYS A 8 -50.58 -35.64 -16.36
N LYS A 9 -49.55 -35.66 -15.54
CA LYS A 9 -48.72 -34.45 -15.28
C LYS A 9 -48.11 -33.99 -16.59
N LEU A 10 -48.46 -32.80 -17.06
CA LEU A 10 -47.81 -32.09 -18.13
C LEU A 10 -46.31 -31.92 -17.78
N PRO A 11 -45.41 -32.07 -18.77
CA PRO A 11 -43.99 -31.81 -18.52
C PRO A 11 -43.84 -30.36 -18.11
N LYS A 12 -43.17 -30.12 -16.96
CA LYS A 12 -42.78 -28.77 -16.53
C LYS A 12 -42.02 -28.12 -17.69
N GLY A 13 -42.64 -27.11 -18.29
CA GLY A 13 -41.97 -26.26 -19.28
C GLY A 13 -40.62 -25.79 -18.69
N ARG A 14 -39.56 -25.85 -19.48
CA ARG A 14 -38.30 -25.19 -19.14
C ARG A 14 -38.65 -23.71 -18.95
N GLU A 15 -38.69 -23.24 -17.74
CA GLU A 15 -38.63 -21.80 -17.46
C GLU A 15 -37.34 -21.32 -18.09
N ILE A 16 -37.44 -20.63 -19.21
CA ILE A 16 -36.32 -19.91 -19.81
C ILE A 16 -36.15 -18.73 -18.90
N ASP A 17 -35.16 -18.81 -18.01
CA ASP A 17 -34.75 -17.71 -17.15
C ASP A 17 -34.11 -16.63 -18.04
N ILE A 18 -34.96 -15.71 -18.52
CA ILE A 18 -34.59 -14.62 -19.42
C ILE A 18 -33.51 -13.71 -18.77
N PHE A 19 -33.38 -13.75 -17.45
CA PHE A 19 -32.43 -12.97 -16.67
C PHE A 19 -31.08 -13.67 -16.47
N LYS A 20 -30.94 -14.92 -16.90
CA LYS A 20 -29.74 -15.72 -16.68
C LYS A 20 -28.49 -15.21 -17.45
N ASN A 21 -28.68 -14.35 -18.43
CA ASN A 21 -27.62 -13.78 -19.29
C ASN A 21 -27.47 -12.25 -19.14
N ILE A 22 -28.13 -11.63 -18.17
CA ILE A 22 -27.89 -10.22 -17.91
C ILE A 22 -26.65 -10.16 -17.00
N PRO A 23 -25.55 -9.54 -17.46
CA PRO A 23 -24.36 -9.40 -16.62
C PRO A 23 -24.75 -8.66 -15.34
N GLY A 24 -24.54 -9.31 -14.20
CA GLY A 24 -24.75 -8.70 -12.90
C GLY A 24 -23.69 -7.64 -12.65
N LEU A 25 -23.92 -6.76 -11.70
CA LEU A 25 -22.93 -5.76 -11.29
C LEU A 25 -21.56 -6.40 -10.97
N LYS A 26 -21.55 -7.63 -10.46
CA LYS A 26 -20.34 -8.41 -10.21
C LYS A 26 -19.55 -8.68 -11.50
N ASP A 27 -20.22 -9.02 -12.58
CA ASP A 27 -19.59 -9.36 -13.86
C ASP A 27 -18.99 -8.14 -14.55
N ILE A 28 -19.47 -6.95 -14.19
CA ILE A 28 -18.94 -5.66 -14.69
C ILE A 28 -17.72 -5.22 -13.90
N ILE A 29 -17.68 -5.49 -12.59
CA ILE A 29 -16.61 -5.03 -11.68
C ILE A 29 -15.44 -6.01 -11.64
N VAL A 30 -15.72 -7.31 -11.75
CA VAL A 30 -14.68 -8.35 -11.67
C VAL A 30 -13.94 -8.43 -13.01
N PRO A 31 -12.61 -8.39 -13.03
CA PRO A 31 -11.85 -8.63 -14.24
C PRO A 31 -12.10 -10.04 -14.79
N ASP A 32 -12.21 -10.20 -16.10
CA ASP A 32 -12.53 -11.48 -16.76
C ASP A 32 -11.53 -12.58 -16.43
N THR A 33 -10.27 -12.23 -16.21
CA THR A 33 -9.20 -13.15 -15.87
C THR A 33 -8.21 -12.47 -14.91
N ILE A 34 -7.76 -13.22 -13.93
CA ILE A 34 -6.63 -12.84 -13.08
C ILE A 34 -5.62 -13.97 -13.17
N THR A 35 -4.48 -13.72 -13.79
CA THR A 35 -3.37 -14.67 -13.87
C THR A 35 -2.20 -14.14 -13.08
N GLU A 36 -1.78 -14.90 -12.06
CA GLU A 36 -0.60 -14.58 -11.29
C GLU A 36 0.65 -15.14 -11.99
N HIS A 37 1.61 -14.28 -12.22
CA HIS A 37 2.96 -14.61 -12.66
C HIS A 37 3.94 -14.43 -11.50
N THR A 38 5.19 -14.77 -11.73
CA THR A 38 6.24 -14.71 -10.69
C THR A 38 6.35 -13.34 -10.03
N ASP A 39 6.27 -12.25 -10.80
CA ASP A 39 6.54 -10.89 -10.36
C ASP A 39 5.49 -9.86 -10.80
N TYR A 40 4.42 -10.30 -11.47
CA TYR A 40 3.29 -9.46 -11.86
C TYR A 40 1.98 -10.23 -11.94
N ILE A 41 0.89 -9.50 -12.02
CA ILE A 41 -0.47 -10.00 -12.28
C ILE A 41 -0.91 -9.49 -13.65
N TYR A 42 -1.51 -10.36 -14.43
CA TYR A 42 -2.24 -10.00 -15.65
C TYR A 42 -3.74 -10.10 -15.37
N SER A 43 -4.47 -9.00 -15.56
CA SER A 43 -5.90 -8.90 -15.25
C SER A 43 -6.79 -8.80 -16.51
N GLY A 44 -6.31 -9.28 -17.67
CA GLY A 44 -7.01 -9.13 -18.94
C GLY A 44 -6.90 -7.70 -19.51
N TYR A 45 -7.39 -7.51 -20.74
CA TYR A 45 -7.45 -6.20 -21.44
C TYR A 45 -6.16 -5.37 -21.36
N ASN A 46 -4.99 -6.01 -21.52
CA ASN A 46 -3.68 -5.36 -21.43
C ASN A 46 -3.45 -4.62 -20.08
N LYS A 47 -3.96 -5.18 -19.00
CA LYS A 47 -3.72 -4.65 -17.65
C LYS A 47 -2.70 -5.52 -16.92
N TYR A 48 -1.54 -4.95 -16.69
CA TYR A 48 -0.43 -5.55 -15.95
C TYR A 48 -0.27 -4.78 -14.65
N SER A 49 -0.10 -5.50 -13.54
CA SER A 49 0.17 -4.89 -12.23
C SER A 49 1.27 -5.61 -11.50
N ARG A 50 2.09 -4.88 -10.76
CA ARG A 50 3.19 -5.39 -9.96
C ARG A 50 3.11 -4.78 -8.57
N ASN A 51 3.13 -5.66 -7.56
CA ASN A 51 2.99 -5.27 -6.17
C ASN A 51 4.34 -5.31 -5.46
N PHE A 52 4.59 -4.27 -4.69
CA PHE A 52 5.80 -4.09 -3.89
C PHE A 52 5.43 -3.83 -2.44
N VAL A 53 6.35 -4.15 -1.56
CA VAL A 53 6.29 -3.79 -0.15
C VAL A 53 7.57 -3.04 0.24
N MET A 54 7.45 -2.01 1.04
CA MET A 54 8.59 -1.28 1.57
C MET A 54 9.24 -2.10 2.69
N THR A 55 10.55 -2.31 2.58
CA THR A 55 11.33 -3.10 3.55
C THR A 55 12.26 -2.24 4.40
N ILE A 56 12.79 -1.17 3.83
CA ILE A 56 13.62 -0.19 4.53
C ILE A 56 13.01 1.18 4.33
N TYR A 57 12.84 1.91 5.42
CA TYR A 57 12.33 3.27 5.45
C TYR A 57 13.48 4.26 5.67
N PRO A 58 13.37 5.50 5.22
CA PRO A 58 14.34 6.54 5.52
C PRO A 58 14.51 6.73 7.02
N ASP A 59 15.70 7.05 7.49
CA ASP A 59 15.94 7.36 8.90
C ASP A 59 15.19 8.62 9.35
N GLN A 60 15.07 9.58 8.44
CA GLN A 60 14.30 10.80 8.63
C GLN A 60 13.22 10.89 7.57
N THR A 61 11.98 11.03 7.98
CA THR A 61 10.83 11.23 7.11
C THR A 61 10.37 12.68 7.19
N TRP A 62 9.95 13.25 6.07
CA TRP A 62 9.37 14.59 5.97
C TRP A 62 7.98 14.52 5.36
N ILE A 63 7.19 15.55 5.57
CA ILE A 63 5.83 15.61 5.04
C ILE A 63 5.88 15.54 3.51
N GLY A 64 5.10 14.61 2.92
CA GLY A 64 5.02 14.45 1.46
C GLY A 64 6.21 13.72 0.82
N TRP A 65 7.03 13.00 1.59
CA TRP A 65 8.18 12.27 1.04
C TRP A 65 7.80 11.16 0.04
N LEU A 66 6.55 10.71 0.05
CA LEU A 66 6.02 9.76 -0.93
C LEU A 66 5.38 10.44 -2.16
N ASP A 67 5.22 11.77 -2.14
CA ASP A 67 4.46 12.50 -3.15
C ASP A 67 5.08 12.41 -4.54
N ASP A 68 6.41 12.40 -4.63
CA ASP A 68 7.12 12.27 -5.91
C ASP A 68 6.79 10.97 -6.64
N LEU A 69 6.36 9.94 -5.93
CA LEU A 69 6.00 8.66 -6.55
C LEU A 69 4.75 8.77 -7.43
N PHE A 70 3.85 9.73 -7.15
CA PHE A 70 2.65 9.93 -7.96
C PHE A 70 2.97 10.47 -9.37
N HIS A 71 4.14 11.04 -9.58
CA HIS A 71 4.58 11.48 -10.91
C HIS A 71 4.90 10.32 -11.87
N ILE A 72 5.12 9.12 -11.35
CA ILE A 72 5.34 7.91 -12.16
C ILE A 72 4.08 7.53 -12.95
N GLY A 73 2.91 7.93 -12.45
CA GLY A 73 1.60 7.65 -13.05
C GLY A 73 1.13 6.20 -12.87
N ASN A 74 -0.18 6.01 -12.78
CA ASN A 74 -0.81 4.70 -12.55
C ASN A 74 -0.22 3.91 -11.37
N ILE A 75 0.09 4.61 -10.30
CA ILE A 75 0.59 4.06 -9.05
C ILE A 75 -0.51 4.10 -7.98
N ASN A 76 -0.63 3.03 -7.21
CA ASN A 76 -1.46 3.00 -6.02
C ASN A 76 -0.56 2.77 -4.81
N ILE A 77 -0.74 3.57 -3.78
CA ILE A 77 -0.02 3.45 -2.51
C ILE A 77 -1.04 3.14 -1.42
N SER A 78 -0.82 2.05 -0.70
CA SER A 78 -1.63 1.68 0.46
C SER A 78 -0.75 1.68 1.70
N VAL A 79 -1.19 2.37 2.74
CA VAL A 79 -0.50 2.43 4.02
C VAL A 79 -1.35 1.71 5.06
N LYS A 80 -0.83 0.59 5.55
CA LYS A 80 -1.40 -0.12 6.69
C LYS A 80 -0.84 0.49 7.96
N VAL A 81 -1.71 0.89 8.88
CA VAL A 81 -1.32 1.44 10.18
C VAL A 81 -2.07 0.68 11.26
N GLU A 82 -1.34 0.03 12.15
CA GLU A 82 -1.90 -0.67 13.30
C GLU A 82 -1.35 -0.07 14.59
N THR A 83 -2.21 0.07 15.59
CA THR A 83 -1.80 0.57 16.90
C THR A 83 -1.20 -0.56 17.73
N ALA A 84 -0.01 -0.35 18.26
CA ALA A 84 0.58 -1.28 19.22
C ALA A 84 -0.03 -1.09 20.63
N THR A 85 -0.21 -2.18 21.36
CA THR A 85 -0.65 -2.11 22.76
C THR A 85 0.50 -1.58 23.63
N ASN A 86 0.29 -0.48 24.34
CA ASN A 86 1.34 0.19 25.11
C ASN A 86 2.11 -0.76 26.05
N GLY A 87 1.41 -1.69 26.72
CA GLY A 87 2.06 -2.64 27.61
C GLY A 87 3.06 -3.58 26.94
N SER A 88 2.72 -4.09 25.74
CA SER A 88 3.62 -4.97 24.97
C SER A 88 4.83 -4.20 24.44
N VAL A 89 4.61 -2.97 24.00
CA VAL A 89 5.66 -2.08 23.48
C VAL A 89 6.66 -1.72 24.58
N ILE A 90 6.19 -1.31 25.75
CA ILE A 90 7.06 -0.96 26.89
C ILE A 90 7.94 -2.15 27.27
N ASN A 91 7.37 -3.37 27.31
CA ASN A 91 8.13 -4.59 27.59
C ASN A 91 9.20 -4.87 26.54
N GLN A 92 8.88 -4.70 25.25
CA GLN A 92 9.83 -4.90 24.15
C GLN A 92 10.96 -3.86 24.19
N LEU A 93 10.63 -2.58 24.39
CA LEU A 93 11.60 -1.50 24.52
C LEU A 93 12.52 -1.73 25.71
N THR A 94 11.97 -2.13 26.86
CA THR A 94 12.76 -2.43 28.04
C THR A 94 13.74 -3.58 27.81
N ARG A 95 13.31 -4.66 27.17
CA ARG A 95 14.20 -5.78 26.81
C ARG A 95 15.31 -5.35 25.88
N LYS A 96 14.99 -4.57 24.84
CA LYS A 96 15.97 -4.05 23.87
C LYS A 96 16.98 -3.11 24.56
N LEU A 97 16.50 -2.26 25.44
CA LEU A 97 17.32 -1.35 26.23
C LEU A 97 18.32 -2.10 27.12
N VAL A 98 17.86 -3.11 27.88
CA VAL A 98 18.74 -3.97 28.70
C VAL A 98 19.77 -4.69 27.84
N GLN A 99 19.39 -5.18 26.68
CA GLN A 99 20.31 -5.84 25.75
C GLN A 99 21.41 -4.87 25.26
N GLN A 100 21.04 -3.65 24.86
CA GLN A 100 22.01 -2.65 24.39
C GLN A 100 22.90 -2.14 25.50
N GLN A 101 22.37 -1.93 26.70
CA GLN A 101 23.19 -1.57 27.88
C GLN A 101 24.20 -2.67 28.22
N SER A 102 23.80 -3.95 28.12
CA SER A 102 24.70 -5.08 28.32
C SER A 102 25.82 -5.09 27.26
N GLN A 103 25.50 -4.84 25.98
CA GLN A 103 26.48 -4.74 24.92
C GLN A 103 27.46 -3.55 25.14
N LEU A 104 26.95 -2.39 25.56
CA LEU A 104 27.78 -1.24 25.88
C LEU A 104 28.77 -1.57 26.98
N HIS A 105 28.31 -2.29 28.02
CA HIS A 105 29.18 -2.72 29.10
C HIS A 105 30.31 -3.68 28.63
N ILE A 106 29.98 -4.61 27.74
CA ILE A 106 30.96 -5.52 27.13
C ILE A 106 31.98 -4.75 26.31
N TYR A 107 31.55 -3.83 25.43
CA TYR A 107 32.46 -3.03 24.60
C TYR A 107 33.38 -2.13 25.43
N ASN A 108 32.85 -1.53 26.50
CA ASN A 108 33.68 -0.78 27.43
C ASN A 108 34.77 -1.63 28.11
N ARG A 109 34.45 -2.88 28.48
CA ARG A 109 35.43 -3.81 29.07
C ARG A 109 36.47 -4.31 28.07
N GLN A 110 36.08 -4.46 26.79
CA GLN A 110 36.97 -4.90 25.72
C GLN A 110 37.80 -3.77 25.10
N GLY A 111 37.56 -2.52 25.50
CA GLY A 111 38.25 -1.36 24.93
C GLY A 111 37.86 -1.04 23.47
N ASN A 112 36.72 -1.55 23.00
CA ASN A 112 36.26 -1.35 21.63
C ASN A 112 35.51 -0.01 21.49
N ILE A 113 36.29 1.08 21.42
CA ILE A 113 35.79 2.45 21.50
C ILE A 113 34.96 2.83 20.26
N ALA A 114 35.16 2.20 19.12
CA ALA A 114 34.54 2.58 17.85
C ALA A 114 32.99 2.51 17.86
N TYR A 115 32.41 1.55 18.57
CA TYR A 115 30.95 1.32 18.59
C TYR A 115 30.23 1.99 19.79
N ILE A 116 30.99 2.54 20.74
CA ILE A 116 30.43 3.13 21.98
C ILE A 116 29.51 4.34 21.66
N PRO A 117 29.89 5.32 20.82
CA PRO A 117 29.06 6.49 20.57
C PRO A 117 27.71 6.16 19.93
N GLU A 118 27.72 5.26 18.92
CA GLU A 118 26.51 4.82 18.23
C GLU A 118 25.55 4.09 19.18
N LEU A 119 26.11 3.18 19.99
CA LEU A 119 25.33 2.41 20.96
C LEU A 119 24.77 3.28 22.08
N SER A 120 25.54 4.26 22.55
CA SER A 120 25.08 5.21 23.57
C SER A 120 23.93 6.07 23.06
N LYS A 121 24.02 6.57 21.84
CA LYS A 121 22.93 7.31 21.19
C LYS A 121 21.68 6.44 21.02
N SER A 122 21.84 5.20 20.58
CA SER A 122 20.70 4.27 20.44
C SER A 122 20.03 3.96 21.78
N ILE A 123 20.77 3.92 22.88
CA ILE A 123 20.21 3.75 24.24
C ILE A 123 19.40 4.98 24.64
N GLU A 124 19.95 6.18 24.43
CA GLU A 124 19.26 7.45 24.70
C GLU A 124 17.95 7.57 23.93
N ASP A 125 17.97 7.31 22.63
CA ASP A 125 16.77 7.31 21.76
C ASP A 125 15.70 6.30 22.26
N LEU A 126 16.12 5.12 22.72
CA LEU A 126 15.21 4.11 23.26
C LEU A 126 14.61 4.51 24.61
N GLU A 127 15.38 5.18 25.47
CA GLU A 127 14.90 5.70 26.76
C GLU A 127 13.89 6.84 26.58
N GLU A 128 14.18 7.75 25.64
CA GLU A 128 13.26 8.83 25.27
C GLU A 128 11.95 8.26 24.73
N LEU A 129 12.01 7.34 23.77
CA LEU A 129 10.84 6.69 23.19
C LEU A 129 10.01 5.97 24.28
N ARG A 130 10.66 5.22 25.16
CA ARG A 130 9.98 4.55 26.28
C ARG A 130 9.27 5.55 27.18
N THR A 131 9.90 6.68 27.50
CA THR A 131 9.34 7.73 28.33
C THR A 131 8.11 8.38 27.69
N LEU A 132 8.18 8.67 26.38
CA LEU A 132 7.05 9.23 25.61
C LEU A 132 5.83 8.29 25.65
N ILE A 133 6.06 6.97 25.50
CA ILE A 133 4.97 5.98 25.51
C ILE A 133 4.42 5.78 26.92
N GLN A 134 5.28 5.71 27.95
CA GLN A 134 4.85 5.56 29.35
C GLN A 134 4.02 6.74 29.84
N THR A 135 4.37 7.95 29.40
CA THR A 135 3.64 9.18 29.75
C THR A 135 2.43 9.44 28.88
N ASN A 136 2.06 8.53 27.96
CA ASN A 136 1.00 8.67 26.97
C ASN A 136 1.11 9.96 26.12
N ARG A 137 2.31 10.50 25.93
CA ARG A 137 2.55 11.66 25.09
C ARG A 137 2.60 11.27 23.61
N ASP A 138 2.97 10.02 23.33
CA ASP A 138 2.98 9.45 21.99
C ASP A 138 2.57 7.97 22.02
N ARG A 139 2.34 7.40 20.85
CA ARG A 139 2.00 5.99 20.65
C ARG A 139 2.86 5.38 19.57
N LEU A 140 3.15 4.09 19.71
CA LEU A 140 3.81 3.33 18.68
C LEU A 140 2.78 2.72 17.72
N TYR A 141 3.10 2.81 16.44
CA TYR A 141 2.31 2.22 15.37
C TYR A 141 3.18 1.25 14.58
N PHE A 142 2.58 0.17 14.13
CA PHE A 142 3.14 -0.73 13.14
C PHE A 142 2.68 -0.27 11.78
N VAL A 143 3.61 0.09 10.94
CA VAL A 143 3.32 0.66 9.61
C VAL A 143 3.90 -0.22 8.53
N THR A 144 3.10 -0.50 7.50
CA THR A 144 3.57 -1.15 6.28
C THR A 144 3.07 -0.35 5.08
N VAL A 145 3.98 -0.03 4.16
CA VAL A 145 3.65 0.66 2.92
C VAL A 145 3.73 -0.33 1.77
N PHE A 146 2.63 -0.44 1.05
CA PHE A 146 2.50 -1.24 -0.17
C PHE A 146 2.35 -0.32 -1.37
N ILE A 147 2.93 -0.72 -2.48
CA ILE A 147 2.92 0.04 -3.72
C ILE A 147 2.53 -0.90 -4.85
N THR A 148 1.54 -0.52 -5.66
CA THR A 148 1.16 -1.22 -6.89
C THR A 148 1.41 -0.32 -8.09
N LEU A 149 2.21 -0.80 -9.03
CA LEU A 149 2.33 -0.22 -10.35
C LEU A 149 1.36 -0.86 -11.32
N ASN A 150 0.72 -0.05 -12.15
CA ASN A 150 -0.15 -0.52 -13.21
C ASN A 150 0.37 -0.02 -14.56
N ALA A 151 0.29 -0.89 -15.59
CA ALA A 151 0.74 -0.61 -16.95
C ALA A 151 -0.15 -1.30 -17.99
N LYS A 152 -0.03 -0.87 -19.25
CA LYS A 152 -0.76 -1.46 -20.37
C LYS A 152 0.06 -2.53 -21.10
N SER A 153 1.36 -2.59 -20.88
CA SER A 153 2.26 -3.63 -21.39
C SER A 153 3.28 -4.05 -20.34
N LEU A 154 3.94 -5.18 -20.57
CA LEU A 154 4.98 -5.67 -19.68
C LEU A 154 6.25 -4.80 -19.77
N GLU A 155 6.56 -4.28 -20.96
CA GLU A 155 7.67 -3.35 -21.18
C GLU A 155 7.47 -2.07 -20.37
N GLU A 156 6.30 -1.45 -20.48
CA GLU A 156 5.94 -0.25 -19.71
C GLU A 156 6.01 -0.55 -18.19
N LEU A 157 5.58 -1.74 -17.76
CA LEU A 157 5.66 -2.13 -16.35
C LEU A 157 7.10 -2.22 -15.86
N ASN A 158 8.00 -2.76 -16.69
CA ASN A 158 9.43 -2.87 -16.35
C ASN A 158 10.12 -1.49 -16.30
N GLU A 159 9.82 -0.61 -17.26
CA GLU A 159 10.34 0.76 -17.26
C GLU A 159 9.88 1.53 -16.01
N LYS A 160 8.59 1.48 -15.70
CA LYS A 160 8.04 2.10 -14.48
C LYS A 160 8.64 1.52 -13.21
N THR A 161 8.93 0.21 -13.19
CA THR A 161 9.60 -0.43 -12.05
C THR A 161 10.98 0.16 -11.82
N GLN A 162 11.78 0.33 -12.88
CA GLN A 162 13.12 0.91 -12.77
C GLN A 162 13.06 2.36 -12.26
N VAL A 163 12.10 3.15 -12.76
CA VAL A 163 11.90 4.52 -12.29
C VAL A 163 11.51 4.52 -10.81
N LEU A 164 10.56 3.67 -10.41
CA LEU A 164 10.12 3.56 -9.01
C LEU A 164 11.29 3.16 -8.09
N GLU A 165 12.09 2.17 -8.46
CA GLU A 165 13.26 1.75 -7.70
C GLU A 165 14.28 2.88 -7.55
N SER A 166 14.52 3.62 -8.63
CA SER A 166 15.42 4.77 -8.60
C SER A 166 14.92 5.87 -7.65
N GLU A 167 13.62 6.21 -7.71
CA GLU A 167 13.04 7.25 -6.83
C GLU A 167 13.05 6.84 -5.36
N ILE A 168 12.77 5.59 -5.06
CA ILE A 168 12.82 5.06 -3.69
C ILE A 168 14.25 5.03 -3.16
N ASN A 169 15.21 4.59 -3.98
CA ASN A 169 16.63 4.55 -3.59
C ASN A 169 17.22 5.93 -3.31
N LYS A 170 16.80 6.98 -4.05
CA LYS A 170 17.20 8.38 -3.78
C LYS A 170 16.81 8.83 -2.37
N LYS A 171 15.76 8.23 -1.80
CA LYS A 171 15.25 8.55 -0.47
C LYS A 171 15.86 7.66 0.63
N THR A 172 16.92 6.91 0.32
CA THR A 172 17.54 5.92 1.24
C THR A 172 16.54 4.88 1.77
N ALA A 173 15.47 4.66 1.03
CA ALA A 173 14.48 3.64 1.29
C ALA A 173 14.69 2.44 0.35
N MET A 174 14.14 1.29 0.72
CA MET A 174 14.19 0.09 -0.12
C MET A 174 12.82 -0.55 -0.15
N MET A 175 12.41 -0.98 -1.34
CA MET A 175 11.24 -1.81 -1.52
C MET A 175 11.60 -3.15 -2.13
N ARG A 176 10.72 -4.11 -1.99
CA ARG A 176 10.87 -5.45 -2.57
C ARG A 176 9.63 -5.83 -3.34
N CYS A 177 9.82 -6.34 -4.54
CA CYS A 177 8.75 -6.98 -5.31
C CYS A 177 8.25 -8.22 -4.56
N LEU A 178 6.93 -8.41 -4.51
CA LEU A 178 6.28 -9.57 -3.89
C LEU A 178 6.32 -10.79 -4.82
N THR A 179 7.53 -11.28 -5.09
CA THR A 179 7.75 -12.43 -5.98
C THR A 179 7.03 -13.67 -5.46
N PHE A 180 6.27 -14.36 -6.33
CA PHE A 180 5.39 -15.49 -6.03
C PHE A 180 4.25 -15.21 -5.02
N ARG A 181 4.02 -13.94 -4.68
CA ARG A 181 2.97 -13.50 -3.74
C ARG A 181 2.22 -12.27 -4.26
N GLN A 182 2.14 -12.15 -5.57
CA GLN A 182 1.54 -10.97 -6.21
C GLN A 182 0.03 -10.88 -5.93
N LEU A 183 -0.67 -12.02 -5.94
CA LEU A 183 -2.11 -12.06 -5.61
C LEU A 183 -2.38 -11.71 -4.15
N GLU A 184 -1.51 -12.14 -3.22
CA GLU A 184 -1.60 -11.73 -1.82
C GLU A 184 -1.35 -10.22 -1.67
N GLY A 185 -0.39 -9.68 -2.43
CA GLY A 185 -0.14 -8.24 -2.52
C GLY A 185 -1.37 -7.48 -2.99
N LEU A 186 -2.00 -7.94 -4.06
CA LEU A 186 -3.23 -7.33 -4.57
C LEU A 186 -4.36 -7.33 -3.52
N LYS A 187 -4.58 -8.46 -2.83
CA LYS A 187 -5.58 -8.54 -1.76
C LYS A 187 -5.28 -7.57 -0.62
N THR A 188 -4.01 -7.43 -0.25
CA THR A 188 -3.57 -6.50 0.80
C THR A 188 -3.79 -5.04 0.41
N MET A 189 -3.63 -4.70 -0.88
CA MET A 189 -3.85 -3.35 -1.41
C MET A 189 -5.33 -2.95 -1.44
N LEU A 190 -6.23 -3.92 -1.57
CA LEU A 190 -7.67 -3.67 -1.60
C LEU A 190 -8.19 -3.41 -0.17
N PRO A 191 -9.18 -2.51 0.02
CA PRO A 191 -9.74 -2.20 1.33
C PRO A 191 -10.70 -3.30 1.82
N LEU A 192 -10.27 -4.56 1.77
CA LEU A 192 -11.06 -5.72 2.14
C LEU A 192 -10.87 -6.13 3.61
N GLY A 193 -9.90 -5.55 4.30
CA GLY A 193 -9.56 -5.90 5.68
C GLY A 193 -8.79 -7.23 5.81
N ASP A 194 -8.59 -7.97 4.73
CA ASP A 194 -7.74 -9.16 4.69
C ASP A 194 -6.31 -8.76 4.32
N ILE A 195 -5.37 -9.05 5.22
CA ILE A 195 -3.96 -8.66 5.06
C ILE A 195 -3.10 -9.93 5.16
N PRO A 196 -2.97 -10.68 4.06
CA PRO A 196 -2.21 -11.92 4.05
C PRO A 196 -0.70 -11.69 4.17
N ILE A 197 -0.21 -10.46 3.89
CA ILE A 197 1.21 -10.12 3.96
C ILE A 197 1.52 -9.44 5.29
N ASN A 198 2.21 -10.18 6.15
CA ASN A 198 2.73 -9.73 7.44
C ASN A 198 4.26 -9.72 7.40
N ASN A 199 4.92 -9.27 8.46
CA ASN A 199 6.37 -9.28 8.68
C ASN A 199 7.18 -8.18 7.95
N TYR A 200 6.53 -7.14 7.42
CA TYR A 200 7.20 -5.98 6.84
C TYR A 200 6.91 -4.69 7.62
N GLU A 201 6.45 -4.86 8.85
CA GLU A 201 6.03 -3.77 9.71
C GLU A 201 7.24 -2.98 10.22
N ARG A 202 7.15 -1.66 10.10
CA ARG A 202 8.09 -0.72 10.72
C ARG A 202 7.41 -0.04 11.91
N ASN A 203 8.12 0.04 13.01
CA ASN A 203 7.69 0.79 14.17
C ASN A 203 7.87 2.29 13.91
N MET A 204 6.79 3.06 14.05
CA MET A 204 6.81 4.51 13.90
C MET A 204 6.00 5.17 15.02
N ILE A 205 6.45 6.34 15.44
CA ILE A 205 5.67 7.23 16.33
C ILE A 205 4.68 8.06 15.50
N ALA A 206 3.71 8.70 16.17
CA ALA A 206 2.64 9.44 15.47
C ALA A 206 3.17 10.48 14.48
N GLY A 207 4.24 11.18 14.81
CA GLY A 207 4.91 12.13 13.92
C GLY A 207 5.40 11.47 12.62
N GLY A 208 6.03 10.29 12.71
CA GLY A 208 6.46 9.52 11.54
C GLY A 208 5.29 9.03 10.68
N VAL A 209 4.20 8.56 11.31
CA VAL A 209 2.98 8.14 10.58
C VAL A 209 2.35 9.32 9.85
N ALA A 210 2.31 10.50 10.46
CA ALA A 210 1.75 11.70 9.84
C ALA A 210 2.48 12.10 8.55
N THR A 211 3.77 11.80 8.42
CA THR A 211 4.53 12.10 7.20
C THR A 211 4.17 11.23 6.00
N LEU A 212 3.45 10.12 6.22
CA LEU A 212 3.00 9.21 5.15
C LEU A 212 1.73 9.71 4.45
N ILE A 213 1.06 10.72 5.01
CA ILE A 213 -0.14 11.30 4.41
C ILE A 213 0.29 12.09 3.16
N PRO A 214 -0.29 11.80 1.98
CA PRO A 214 0.01 12.54 0.78
C PRO A 214 -0.50 13.98 0.95
N VAL A 215 0.37 14.94 0.72
CA VAL A 215 0.07 16.38 0.86
C VAL A 215 -0.02 17.06 -0.50
N SER A 216 0.56 16.45 -1.54
CA SER A 216 0.45 16.97 -2.88
C SER A 216 -0.97 16.84 -3.39
N ASN A 217 -1.58 17.98 -3.66
CA ASN A 217 -2.82 18.01 -4.40
C ASN A 217 -2.45 17.89 -5.89
N PRO A 218 -2.80 16.81 -6.59
CA PRO A 218 -2.51 16.69 -8.01
C PRO A 218 -3.21 17.85 -8.72
N ASN A 219 -2.43 18.78 -9.25
CA ASN A 219 -2.98 19.85 -10.08
C ASN A 219 -3.55 19.19 -11.34
N LEU A 220 -4.87 19.24 -11.48
CA LEU A 220 -5.54 18.78 -12.68
C LEU A 220 -5.19 19.78 -13.80
N SER A 221 -4.25 19.41 -14.67
CA SER A 221 -3.88 20.25 -15.81
C SER A 221 -3.63 19.36 -17.02
N HIS A 222 -4.44 19.53 -18.06
CA HIS A 222 -4.23 18.91 -19.35
C HIS A 222 -3.42 19.85 -20.26
N SER A 223 -2.46 19.36 -21.00
CA SER A 223 -1.60 20.18 -21.88
C SER A 223 -2.41 20.95 -22.94
N ASP A 224 -3.52 20.36 -23.41
CA ASP A 224 -4.35 20.90 -24.49
C ASP A 224 -5.73 21.37 -23.97
N GLY A 225 -5.79 21.70 -22.67
CA GLY A 225 -7.06 22.07 -22.02
C GLY A 225 -7.42 23.54 -22.15
N VAL A 226 -8.71 23.84 -21.98
CA VAL A 226 -9.21 25.20 -21.79
C VAL A 226 -8.98 25.60 -20.34
N PHE A 227 -8.51 26.83 -20.10
CA PHE A 227 -8.35 27.37 -18.76
C PHE A 227 -9.73 27.52 -18.11
N ILE A 228 -9.95 26.84 -16.97
CA ILE A 228 -11.21 26.88 -16.24
C ILE A 228 -11.10 27.76 -15.00
N GLY A 229 -9.91 27.84 -14.40
CA GLY A 229 -9.72 28.61 -13.18
C GLY A 229 -8.39 28.31 -12.52
N ARG A 230 -8.29 28.69 -11.27
CA ARG A 230 -7.11 28.39 -10.43
C ARG A 230 -7.49 27.48 -9.28
N ASN A 231 -6.60 26.57 -8.94
CA ASN A 231 -6.75 25.73 -7.76
C ASN A 231 -6.76 26.61 -6.51
N LEU A 232 -7.77 26.45 -5.67
CA LEU A 232 -7.96 27.28 -4.47
C LEU A 232 -6.79 27.17 -3.47
N PHE A 233 -6.14 26.01 -3.40
CA PHE A 233 -5.09 25.73 -2.42
C PHE A 233 -3.70 26.05 -2.96
N THR A 234 -3.41 25.70 -4.21
CA THR A 234 -2.08 25.83 -4.81
C THR A 234 -1.94 27.07 -5.68
N ASN A 235 -3.03 27.78 -5.97
CA ASN A 235 -3.12 28.89 -6.93
C ASN A 235 -2.61 28.53 -8.34
N ALA A 236 -2.38 27.25 -8.63
CA ALA A 236 -1.96 26.77 -9.93
C ALA A 236 -3.10 26.86 -10.96
N PRO A 237 -2.83 27.23 -12.22
CA PRO A 237 -3.83 27.28 -13.25
C PRO A 237 -4.33 25.88 -13.59
N VAL A 238 -5.66 25.74 -13.71
CA VAL A 238 -6.34 24.47 -14.06
C VAL A 238 -6.80 24.54 -15.51
N TYR A 239 -6.26 23.62 -16.33
CA TYR A 239 -6.65 23.43 -17.73
C TYR A 239 -7.36 22.10 -17.86
N ILE A 240 -8.57 22.06 -18.44
CA ILE A 240 -9.31 20.82 -18.65
C ILE A 240 -9.60 20.67 -20.15
N ASN A 241 -9.20 19.51 -20.70
CA ASN A 241 -9.61 19.09 -22.02
C ASN A 241 -10.79 18.12 -21.87
N THR A 242 -11.99 18.58 -22.17
CA THR A 242 -13.23 17.78 -22.09
C THR A 242 -13.30 16.68 -23.15
N PHE A 243 -12.53 16.79 -24.21
CA PHE A 243 -12.51 15.82 -25.33
C PHE A 243 -11.49 14.66 -25.12
N CYS A 244 -10.55 14.79 -24.22
CA CYS A 244 -9.58 13.75 -23.88
C CYS A 244 -10.09 12.69 -22.91
N ARG A 245 -11.27 12.82 -22.35
CA ARG A 245 -11.87 11.76 -21.56
C ARG A 245 -12.46 10.74 -22.53
N PRO A 246 -12.18 9.42 -22.37
CA PRO A 246 -13.00 8.41 -23.01
C PRO A 246 -14.41 8.55 -22.41
N THR A 247 -15.23 9.38 -23.01
CA THR A 247 -16.66 9.44 -22.77
C THR A 247 -17.20 8.12 -23.30
N TYR A 248 -17.46 7.20 -22.41
CA TYR A 248 -18.44 6.17 -22.70
C TYR A 248 -19.78 6.94 -22.80
N ALA A 249 -20.12 7.34 -24.03
CA ALA A 249 -21.46 7.77 -24.31
C ALA A 249 -22.36 6.57 -24.04
N THR A 250 -23.18 6.66 -23.03
CA THR A 250 -24.35 5.82 -22.83
C THR A 250 -25.41 6.19 -23.84
#